data_ac3ccc6678dbfe0e27825aa7b7456ba0
#
_entry.id   ac3ccc6678dbfe0e27825aa7b7456ba0
#
_cell.length_a   1.000
_cell.length_b   1.000
_cell.length_c   1.000
_cell.angle_alpha   90.00
_cell.angle_beta   90.00
_cell.angle_gamma   90.00
#
_symmetry.space_group_name_H-M   'P 1'
#
loop_
_entity.id
_entity.type
_entity.pdbx_description
1 polymer ?
#
loop_
_entity_poly.entity_id
_entity_poly.type
_entity_poly.pdbx_seq_one_letter_code
_entity_poly.pdbx_strand_id
1 'polypeptide(L)'
;MLENFLQLANAEEKEKTMIKDAIVKLAAKRNLDYETAEASMDEIMGGKASPVQMSAFLTAMAMKGETIEEITACAAGMRKHCVRLLHDQDVLEIVGTGGDHSNSFNISTTSSLVISAAGVPVAKHGNRAASSKSGAADVLEALGVKITIDPAKSAEVLKKIGLCF
;
A
#
# COMPACT_ATOMS: atom_id res chain seq x y z
N MET A 1 -0.78 34.67 29.23
CA MET A 1 -0.30 33.34 29.68
C MET A 1 -1.44 32.32 29.71
N LEU A 2 -2.60 32.66 30.30
CA LEU A 2 -3.79 31.78 30.34
C LEU A 2 -4.40 31.54 28.93
N GLU A 3 -4.44 32.57 28.08
CA GLU A 3 -4.95 32.45 26.70
C GLU A 3 -4.06 31.55 25.81
N ASN A 4 -2.74 31.60 25.98
CA ASN A 4 -1.83 30.69 25.31
C ASN A 4 -1.99 29.23 25.78
N PHE A 5 -2.31 29.04 27.07
CA PHE A 5 -2.58 27.72 27.62
C PHE A 5 -3.92 27.16 27.11
N LEU A 6 -4.95 28.02 27.01
CA LEU A 6 -6.25 27.68 26.43
C LEU A 6 -6.16 27.45 24.92
N GLN A 7 -5.32 28.19 24.20
CA GLN A 7 -5.04 27.92 22.76
C GLN A 7 -4.26 26.62 22.55
N LEU A 8 -3.33 26.27 23.44
CA LEU A 8 -2.62 24.98 23.41
C LEU A 8 -3.56 23.84 23.80
N ALA A 9 -4.41 24.01 24.82
CA ALA A 9 -5.43 23.01 25.19
C ALA A 9 -6.49 22.83 24.08
N ASN A 10 -6.94 23.91 23.44
CA ASN A 10 -7.84 23.84 22.27
C ASN A 10 -7.14 23.34 21.00
N ALA A 11 -5.81 23.42 20.91
CA ALA A 11 -5.04 22.78 19.84
C ALA A 11 -4.88 21.27 20.07
N GLU A 12 -4.93 20.81 21.31
CA GLU A 12 -4.97 19.37 21.67
C GLU A 12 -6.37 18.76 21.53
N GLU A 13 -7.44 19.57 21.55
CA GLU A 13 -8.79 19.14 21.16
C GLU A 13 -8.95 18.98 19.62
N LYS A 14 -7.86 19.31 18.89
CA LYS A 14 -7.76 19.18 17.45
C LYS A 14 -7.66 17.73 17.04
N GLU A 15 -8.72 17.29 16.38
CA GLU A 15 -8.87 16.05 15.64
C GLU A 15 -8.81 14.78 16.50
N LYS A 16 -9.96 14.40 16.97
CA LYS A 16 -10.25 13.03 17.35
C LYS A 16 -10.05 12.15 16.12
N THR A 17 -8.79 11.76 15.87
CA THR A 17 -8.44 10.92 14.74
C THR A 17 -8.88 9.51 15.05
N MET A 18 -9.54 8.85 14.09
CA MET A 18 -10.03 7.48 14.24
C MET A 18 -8.90 6.51 14.56
N ILE A 19 -7.69 6.76 14.02
CA ILE A 19 -6.51 5.93 14.29
C ILE A 19 -6.11 5.91 15.77
N LYS A 20 -6.29 7.01 16.53
CA LYS A 20 -5.98 7.02 17.97
C LYS A 20 -6.92 6.10 18.75
N ASP A 21 -8.21 6.21 18.47
CA ASP A 21 -9.24 5.36 19.10
C ASP A 21 -9.03 3.89 18.71
N ALA A 22 -8.68 3.64 17.44
CA ALA A 22 -8.34 2.30 16.93
C ALA A 22 -7.13 1.69 17.68
N ILE A 23 -6.04 2.44 17.85
CA ILE A 23 -4.85 1.98 18.58
C ILE A 23 -5.21 1.57 20.02
N VAL A 24 -6.03 2.36 20.71
CA VAL A 24 -6.49 2.03 22.08
C VAL A 24 -7.31 0.74 22.11
N LYS A 25 -8.24 0.56 21.16
CA LYS A 25 -9.04 -0.67 21.04
C LYS A 25 -8.14 -1.88 20.79
N LEU A 26 -7.21 -1.76 19.83
CA LEU A 26 -6.29 -2.84 19.44
C LEU A 26 -5.32 -3.22 20.56
N ALA A 27 -4.77 -2.23 21.28
CA ALA A 27 -3.92 -2.48 22.44
C ALA A 27 -4.64 -3.22 23.57
N ALA A 28 -5.96 -3.02 23.69
CA ALA A 28 -6.83 -3.80 24.58
C ALA A 28 -7.28 -5.14 23.98
N LYS A 29 -6.68 -5.60 22.88
CA LYS A 29 -7.00 -6.83 22.13
C LYS A 29 -8.46 -6.90 21.66
N ARG A 30 -9.09 -5.76 21.44
CA ARG A 30 -10.46 -5.69 20.91
C ARG A 30 -10.42 -5.52 19.39
N ASN A 31 -11.35 -6.16 18.70
CA ASN A 31 -11.52 -6.00 17.27
C ASN A 31 -12.05 -4.60 16.93
N LEU A 32 -11.66 -4.10 15.77
CA LEU A 32 -12.24 -2.92 15.18
C LEU A 32 -13.48 -3.31 14.37
N ASP A 33 -14.47 -2.43 14.37
CA ASP A 33 -15.52 -2.45 13.37
C ASP A 33 -14.98 -1.99 12.01
N TYR A 34 -15.70 -2.30 10.95
CA TYR A 34 -15.32 -2.00 9.57
C TYR A 34 -15.00 -0.52 9.38
N GLU A 35 -15.90 0.37 9.87
CA GLU A 35 -15.78 1.81 9.69
C GLU A 35 -14.54 2.37 10.39
N THR A 36 -14.27 1.92 11.62
CA THR A 36 -13.07 2.34 12.36
C THR A 36 -11.79 1.88 11.67
N ALA A 37 -11.74 0.65 11.17
CA ALA A 37 -10.57 0.10 10.48
C ALA A 37 -10.34 0.80 9.13
N GLU A 38 -11.39 0.99 8.32
CA GLU A 38 -11.31 1.69 7.04
C GLU A 38 -10.87 3.14 7.21
N ALA A 39 -11.48 3.89 8.14
CA ALA A 39 -11.15 5.29 8.41
C ALA A 39 -9.72 5.45 8.94
N SER A 40 -9.25 4.56 9.81
CA SER A 40 -7.87 4.58 10.28
C SER A 40 -6.87 4.37 9.14
N MET A 41 -7.16 3.45 8.22
CA MET A 41 -6.33 3.23 7.04
C MET A 41 -6.40 4.42 6.08
N ASP A 42 -7.56 5.04 5.91
CA ASP A 42 -7.73 6.27 5.13
C ASP A 42 -6.88 7.42 5.68
N GLU A 43 -6.81 7.59 7.00
CA GLU A 43 -5.93 8.57 7.64
C GLU A 43 -4.44 8.27 7.38
N ILE A 44 -4.05 7.00 7.41
CA ILE A 44 -2.67 6.56 7.08
C ILE A 44 -2.34 6.89 5.64
N MET A 45 -3.17 6.46 4.71
CA MET A 45 -2.94 6.63 3.28
C MET A 45 -3.05 8.09 2.84
N GLY A 46 -3.89 8.87 3.51
CA GLY A 46 -4.03 10.32 3.31
C GLY A 46 -2.92 11.17 3.95
N GLY A 47 -1.93 10.54 4.60
CA GLY A 47 -0.80 11.24 5.25
C GLY A 47 -1.18 12.03 6.50
N LYS A 48 -2.34 11.77 7.11
CA LYS A 48 -2.80 12.43 8.34
C LYS A 48 -2.23 11.77 9.59
N ALA A 49 -1.90 10.49 9.52
CA ALA A 49 -1.31 9.75 10.62
C ALA A 49 0.20 9.98 10.70
N SER A 50 0.72 10.21 11.90
CA SER A 50 2.16 10.29 12.12
C SER A 50 2.83 8.91 11.99
N PRO A 51 4.16 8.84 11.71
CA PRO A 51 4.89 7.57 11.67
C PRO A 51 4.75 6.74 12.96
N VAL A 52 4.63 7.41 14.11
CA VAL A 52 4.43 6.76 15.42
C VAL A 52 3.04 6.10 15.48
N GLN A 53 2.00 6.80 15.03
CA GLN A 53 0.64 6.27 14.98
C GLN A 53 0.52 5.11 14.00
N MET A 54 1.14 5.23 12.81
CA MET A 54 1.19 4.14 11.82
C MET A 54 1.85 2.88 12.42
N SER A 55 3.02 3.04 13.02
CA SER A 55 3.73 1.93 13.66
C SER A 55 2.92 1.30 14.78
N ALA A 56 2.31 2.11 15.66
CA ALA A 56 1.49 1.63 16.75
C ALA A 56 0.25 0.86 16.25
N PHE A 57 -0.44 1.38 15.24
CA PHE A 57 -1.61 0.74 14.64
C PHE A 57 -1.25 -0.62 14.03
N LEU A 58 -0.24 -0.66 13.15
CA LEU A 58 0.16 -1.88 12.47
C LEU A 58 0.69 -2.95 13.44
N THR A 59 1.49 -2.53 14.44
CA THR A 59 2.01 -3.44 15.46
C THR A 59 0.88 -4.00 16.32
N ALA A 60 -0.06 -3.16 16.76
CA ALA A 60 -1.17 -3.61 17.60
C ALA A 60 -2.13 -4.53 16.82
N MET A 61 -2.36 -4.29 15.52
CA MET A 61 -3.10 -5.19 14.64
C MET A 61 -2.42 -6.57 14.58
N ALA A 62 -1.14 -6.60 14.24
CA ALA A 62 -0.38 -7.84 14.13
C ALA A 62 -0.32 -8.61 15.47
N MET A 63 -0.14 -7.92 16.60
CA MET A 63 -0.10 -8.55 17.93
C MET A 63 -1.45 -9.09 18.41
N LYS A 64 -2.55 -8.47 17.97
CA LYS A 64 -3.91 -8.94 18.26
C LYS A 64 -4.27 -10.14 17.37
N GLY A 65 -3.81 -10.16 16.15
CA GLY A 65 -4.27 -11.00 15.05
C GLY A 65 -5.48 -10.37 14.36
N GLU A 66 -5.36 -10.14 13.06
CA GLU A 66 -6.35 -9.44 12.25
C GLU A 66 -7.59 -10.31 12.01
N THR A 67 -8.76 -9.71 11.98
CA THR A 67 -9.99 -10.35 11.52
C THR A 67 -10.17 -10.14 10.01
N ILE A 68 -10.99 -10.98 9.38
CA ILE A 68 -11.36 -10.85 7.95
C ILE A 68 -11.98 -9.46 7.70
N GLU A 69 -12.82 -8.99 8.61
CA GLU A 69 -13.49 -7.70 8.52
C GLU A 69 -12.47 -6.54 8.54
N GLU A 70 -11.51 -6.58 9.48
CA GLU A 70 -10.44 -5.57 9.57
C GLU A 70 -9.54 -5.56 8.33
N ILE A 71 -9.15 -6.73 7.84
CA ILE A 71 -8.34 -6.84 6.60
C ILE A 71 -9.12 -6.25 5.42
N THR A 72 -10.41 -6.59 5.30
CA THR A 72 -11.27 -6.10 4.20
C THR A 72 -11.43 -4.59 4.27
N ALA A 73 -11.67 -4.03 5.46
CA ALA A 73 -11.82 -2.61 5.69
C ALA A 73 -10.52 -1.84 5.38
N CYS A 74 -9.38 -2.34 5.86
CA CYS A 74 -8.08 -1.75 5.56
C CYS A 74 -7.78 -1.77 4.05
N ALA A 75 -8.08 -2.88 3.37
CA ALA A 75 -7.90 -2.97 1.93
C ALA A 75 -8.80 -1.98 1.18
N ALA A 76 -10.04 -1.77 1.64
CA ALA A 76 -10.94 -0.76 1.08
C ALA A 76 -10.40 0.67 1.25
N GLY A 77 -9.90 1.00 2.45
CA GLY A 77 -9.22 2.27 2.72
C GLY A 77 -8.01 2.51 1.82
N MET A 78 -7.14 1.51 1.66
CA MET A 78 -5.99 1.59 0.75
C MET A 78 -6.42 1.81 -0.71
N ARG A 79 -7.45 1.10 -1.18
CA ARG A 79 -7.95 1.21 -2.56
C ARG A 79 -8.51 2.59 -2.91
N LYS A 80 -9.00 3.36 -1.95
CA LYS A 80 -9.44 4.75 -2.18
C LYS A 80 -8.29 5.65 -2.62
N HIS A 81 -7.08 5.36 -2.18
CA HIS A 81 -5.87 6.14 -2.46
C HIS A 81 -5.01 5.56 -3.59
N CYS A 82 -5.42 4.45 -4.20
CA CYS A 82 -4.63 3.88 -5.28
C CYS A 82 -4.68 4.74 -6.54
N VAL A 83 -3.54 4.91 -7.17
CA VAL A 83 -3.43 5.50 -8.51
C VAL A 83 -3.87 4.47 -9.53
N ARG A 84 -4.92 4.79 -10.30
CA ARG A 84 -5.48 3.88 -11.29
C ARG A 84 -4.75 3.97 -12.61
N LEU A 85 -4.38 2.84 -13.16
CA LEU A 85 -3.97 2.71 -14.55
C LEU A 85 -5.24 2.53 -15.41
N LEU A 86 -5.59 3.54 -16.20
CA LEU A 86 -6.77 3.50 -17.09
C LEU A 86 -6.36 2.92 -18.44
N HIS A 87 -6.91 1.76 -18.78
CA HIS A 87 -6.71 1.07 -20.06
C HIS A 87 -7.98 0.33 -20.46
N ASP A 88 -8.06 -0.04 -21.75
CA ASP A 88 -9.17 -0.73 -22.39
C ASP A 88 -8.83 -2.18 -22.82
N GLN A 89 -7.71 -2.70 -22.34
CA GLN A 89 -7.20 -4.03 -22.70
C GLN A 89 -7.40 -5.02 -21.55
N ASP A 90 -7.62 -6.28 -21.87
CA ASP A 90 -7.46 -7.36 -20.92
C ASP A 90 -5.95 -7.55 -20.64
N VAL A 91 -5.56 -7.42 -19.40
CA VAL A 91 -4.17 -7.50 -18.97
C VAL A 91 -3.99 -8.57 -17.90
N LEU A 92 -2.85 -9.20 -17.91
CA LEU A 92 -2.42 -10.09 -16.85
C LEU A 92 -1.64 -9.28 -15.80
N GLU A 93 -1.89 -9.54 -14.54
CA GLU A 93 -1.05 -9.11 -13.44
C GLU A 93 -0.34 -10.31 -12.82
N ILE A 94 0.95 -10.15 -12.52
CA ILE A 94 1.78 -11.16 -11.87
C ILE A 94 2.49 -10.51 -10.71
N VAL A 95 2.03 -10.79 -9.50
CA VAL A 95 2.59 -10.23 -8.28
C VAL A 95 2.69 -11.30 -7.20
N GLY A 96 3.80 -11.30 -6.48
CA GLY A 96 3.95 -12.04 -5.23
C GLY A 96 3.85 -11.07 -4.06
N THR A 97 3.27 -11.51 -2.95
CA THR A 97 3.16 -10.70 -1.73
C THR A 97 4.51 -10.39 -1.10
N GLY A 98 5.53 -11.19 -1.41
CA GLY A 98 6.83 -11.13 -0.74
C GLY A 98 6.78 -11.69 0.69
N GLY A 99 7.88 -11.55 1.42
CA GLY A 99 7.94 -11.95 2.83
C GLY A 99 8.03 -13.47 3.09
N ASP A 100 8.12 -14.29 2.06
CA ASP A 100 8.18 -15.75 2.14
C ASP A 100 9.58 -16.30 2.46
N HIS A 101 10.58 -15.41 2.55
CA HIS A 101 11.99 -15.74 2.82
C HIS A 101 12.60 -16.80 1.86
N SER A 102 12.01 -17.03 0.69
CA SER A 102 12.45 -18.04 -0.27
C SER A 102 13.82 -17.76 -0.87
N ASN A 103 14.27 -16.50 -0.83
CA ASN A 103 15.52 -16.03 -1.44
C ASN A 103 15.68 -16.44 -2.92
N SER A 104 14.57 -16.66 -3.62
CA SER A 104 14.57 -16.98 -5.04
C SER A 104 15.00 -15.77 -5.89
N PHE A 105 15.34 -15.99 -7.16
CA PHE A 105 15.46 -14.89 -8.11
C PHE A 105 14.08 -14.23 -8.33
N ASN A 106 14.05 -13.08 -9.00
CA ASN A 106 12.82 -12.30 -9.19
C ASN A 106 11.90 -12.96 -10.24
N ILE A 107 11.19 -14.02 -9.80
CA ILE A 107 10.33 -14.85 -10.64
C ILE A 107 9.24 -14.00 -11.30
N SER A 108 8.52 -13.19 -10.53
CA SER A 108 7.39 -12.42 -11.05
C SER A 108 7.79 -11.43 -12.15
N THR A 109 8.93 -10.74 -12.02
CA THR A 109 9.41 -9.81 -13.04
C THR A 109 9.87 -10.56 -14.29
N THR A 110 10.62 -11.64 -14.13
CA THR A 110 11.07 -12.47 -15.25
C THR A 110 9.88 -13.07 -16.01
N SER A 111 8.90 -13.62 -15.29
CA SER A 111 7.67 -14.15 -15.90
C SER A 111 6.89 -13.06 -16.66
N SER A 112 6.80 -11.85 -16.12
CA SER A 112 6.13 -10.73 -16.79
C SER A 112 6.75 -10.41 -18.14
N LEU A 113 8.08 -10.39 -18.23
CA LEU A 113 8.80 -10.15 -19.48
C LEU A 113 8.56 -11.27 -20.51
N VAL A 114 8.64 -12.53 -20.07
CA VAL A 114 8.42 -13.70 -20.94
C VAL A 114 6.97 -13.73 -21.46
N ILE A 115 6.00 -13.50 -20.59
CA ILE A 115 4.58 -13.53 -20.95
C ILE A 115 4.23 -12.39 -21.90
N SER A 116 4.75 -11.19 -21.65
CA SER A 116 4.57 -10.07 -22.56
C SER A 116 5.21 -10.34 -23.93
N ALA A 117 6.40 -10.91 -23.94
CA ALA A 117 7.06 -11.31 -25.18
C ALA A 117 6.29 -12.39 -25.96
N ALA A 118 5.50 -13.21 -25.26
CA ALA A 118 4.59 -14.19 -25.87
C ALA A 118 3.28 -13.57 -26.39
N GLY A 119 3.10 -12.25 -26.27
CA GLY A 119 1.96 -11.52 -26.82
C GLY A 119 0.80 -11.31 -25.86
N VAL A 120 0.95 -11.65 -24.57
CA VAL A 120 -0.07 -11.36 -23.53
C VAL A 120 0.25 -10.04 -22.86
N PRO A 121 -0.63 -9.03 -22.90
CA PRO A 121 -0.37 -7.75 -22.23
C PRO A 121 -0.28 -7.91 -20.71
N VAL A 122 0.72 -7.27 -20.10
CA VAL A 122 1.00 -7.35 -18.67
C VAL A 122 1.03 -5.95 -18.06
N ALA A 123 0.12 -5.69 -17.10
CA ALA A 123 0.22 -4.52 -16.23
C ALA A 123 0.79 -4.97 -14.90
N LYS A 124 2.09 -4.76 -14.70
CA LYS A 124 2.79 -5.29 -13.53
C LYS A 124 2.71 -4.31 -12.37
N HIS A 125 2.14 -4.76 -11.27
CA HIS A 125 2.29 -4.14 -9.96
C HIS A 125 3.48 -4.75 -9.22
N GLY A 126 4.18 -3.95 -8.46
CA GLY A 126 5.31 -4.45 -7.67
C GLY A 126 5.83 -3.40 -6.70
N ASN A 127 6.80 -3.79 -5.89
CA ASN A 127 7.42 -2.94 -4.91
C ASN A 127 8.93 -3.20 -4.85
N ARG A 128 9.64 -2.38 -4.06
CA ARG A 128 11.03 -2.64 -3.66
C ARG A 128 11.11 -3.86 -2.74
N ALA A 129 12.31 -4.38 -2.58
CA ALA A 129 12.55 -5.50 -1.67
C ALA A 129 12.10 -5.19 -0.24
N ALA A 130 11.32 -6.09 0.36
CA ALA A 130 10.95 -6.06 1.78
C ALA A 130 11.82 -7.03 2.59
N SER A 131 11.82 -8.31 2.20
CA SER A 131 12.60 -9.38 2.86
C SER A 131 13.64 -10.04 1.94
N SER A 132 13.49 -9.91 0.63
CA SER A 132 14.44 -10.41 -0.36
C SER A 132 15.58 -9.42 -0.63
N LYS A 133 16.62 -9.88 -1.35
CA LYS A 133 17.74 -9.01 -1.75
C LYS A 133 17.39 -8.07 -2.91
N SER A 134 16.28 -8.31 -3.62
CA SER A 134 15.86 -7.55 -4.79
C SER A 134 14.36 -7.69 -5.01
N GLY A 135 13.63 -6.59 -4.98
CA GLY A 135 12.21 -6.51 -5.34
C GLY A 135 12.00 -6.33 -6.84
N ALA A 136 10.73 -6.32 -7.26
CA ALA A 136 10.37 -6.13 -8.67
C ALA A 136 10.84 -4.78 -9.21
N ALA A 137 10.65 -3.71 -8.42
CA ALA A 137 11.09 -2.37 -8.77
C ALA A 137 12.61 -2.28 -8.90
N ASP A 138 13.35 -2.90 -7.97
CA ASP A 138 14.81 -2.84 -7.93
C ASP A 138 15.43 -3.48 -9.20
N VAL A 139 14.88 -4.60 -9.65
CA VAL A 139 15.34 -5.28 -10.88
C VAL A 139 15.08 -4.41 -12.11
N LEU A 140 13.89 -3.84 -12.23
CA LEU A 140 13.55 -2.99 -13.39
C LEU A 140 14.42 -1.74 -13.44
N GLU A 141 14.68 -1.09 -12.30
CA GLU A 141 15.60 0.05 -12.23
C GLU A 141 17.04 -0.34 -12.60
N ALA A 142 17.52 -1.50 -12.13
CA ALA A 142 18.85 -2.01 -12.50
C ALA A 142 18.96 -2.30 -14.00
N LEU A 143 17.85 -2.65 -14.66
CA LEU A 143 17.77 -2.82 -16.13
C LEU A 143 17.61 -1.46 -16.87
N GLY A 144 17.60 -0.34 -16.16
CA GLY A 144 17.45 1.00 -16.74
C GLY A 144 16.01 1.42 -17.02
N VAL A 145 15.03 0.71 -16.52
CA VAL A 145 13.60 1.06 -16.67
C VAL A 145 13.24 2.20 -15.71
N LYS A 146 12.66 3.26 -16.24
CA LYS A 146 12.12 4.34 -15.43
C LYS A 146 10.75 3.94 -14.89
N ILE A 147 10.69 3.51 -13.63
CA ILE A 147 9.48 3.00 -12.98
C ILE A 147 8.55 4.08 -12.45
N THR A 148 9.05 5.29 -12.22
CA THR A 148 8.27 6.43 -11.70
C THR A 148 7.83 7.33 -12.87
N ILE A 149 6.85 6.90 -13.63
CA ILE A 149 6.26 7.66 -14.73
C ILE A 149 4.78 7.94 -14.44
N ASP A 150 4.22 8.92 -15.12
CA ASP A 150 2.80 9.24 -15.02
C ASP A 150 1.92 8.05 -15.46
N PRO A 151 0.79 7.77 -14.77
CA PRO A 151 -0.11 6.67 -15.12
C PRO A 151 -0.59 6.68 -16.56
N ALA A 152 -0.88 7.87 -17.13
CA ALA A 152 -1.25 7.99 -18.54
C ALA A 152 -0.11 7.52 -19.44
N LYS A 153 1.13 7.80 -19.07
CA LYS A 153 2.31 7.33 -19.79
C LYS A 153 2.50 5.82 -19.68
N SER A 154 2.22 5.24 -18.49
CA SER A 154 2.23 3.80 -18.30
C SER A 154 1.19 3.12 -19.20
N ALA A 155 -0.01 3.70 -19.35
CA ALA A 155 -1.03 3.18 -20.27
C ALA A 155 -0.58 3.23 -21.75
N GLU A 156 0.11 4.31 -22.17
CA GLU A 156 0.70 4.38 -23.52
C GLU A 156 1.79 3.31 -23.73
N VAL A 157 2.64 3.10 -22.72
CA VAL A 157 3.70 2.06 -22.77
C VAL A 157 3.06 0.70 -22.87
N LEU A 158 2.05 0.38 -22.03
CA LEU A 158 1.30 -0.86 -22.10
C LEU A 158 0.77 -1.11 -23.52
N LYS A 159 0.13 -0.11 -24.12
CA LYS A 159 -0.43 -0.21 -25.48
C LYS A 159 0.64 -0.44 -26.55
N LYS A 160 1.84 0.13 -26.39
CA LYS A 160 2.91 0.07 -27.40
C LYS A 160 3.72 -1.22 -27.33
N ILE A 161 4.03 -1.69 -26.15
CA ILE A 161 4.95 -2.82 -25.97
C ILE A 161 4.36 -4.00 -25.19
N GLY A 162 3.09 -3.91 -24.77
CA GLY A 162 2.41 -4.98 -24.06
C GLY A 162 2.86 -5.18 -22.60
N LEU A 163 3.66 -4.26 -22.05
CA LEU A 163 4.12 -4.33 -20.65
C LEU A 163 4.23 -2.94 -20.07
N CYS A 164 3.72 -2.74 -18.85
CA CYS A 164 4.00 -1.56 -18.02
C CYS A 164 4.22 -1.94 -16.55
N PHE A 165 4.78 -0.99 -15.78
CA PHE A 165 4.99 -1.09 -14.34
C PHE A 165 4.37 0.11 -13.65
#